data_0f30565dee463c0442128319ced31517
#
_entry.id   0f30565dee463c0442128319ced31517
#
_cell.length_a   1.000
_cell.length_b   1.000
_cell.length_c   1.000
_cell.angle_alpha   90.00
_cell.angle_beta   90.00
_cell.angle_gamma   90.00
#
_symmetry.space_group_name_H-M   'P 1'
#
loop_
_entity.id
_entity.type
_entity.pdbx_description
1 polymer ?
#
loop_
_entity_poly.entity_id
_entity_poly.type
_entity_poly.pdbx_seq_one_letter_code
_entity_poly.pdbx_strand_id
1 'polypeptide(L)'
;QTVGPWWAGHILVAFSFLATGMGAHLTQTAGLALAADRATDKTRSQVVALLYVMFLLGMGLAALTFGLLLADFTKFKLIQVVQGAAVVTLLLNLVAIWRQEKLIPVEKKNIYKTEAGFIPIMGLFLKSQGGRGLLLVVFFGTLGLSMQDILLEPYGGEILGLSVAATTNLTAVWV
;
A
#
# COMPACT_ATOMS: atom_id res chain seq x y z
N GLN A 1 -7.24 24.14 22.28
CA GLN A 1 -6.45 23.71 23.47
C GLN A 1 -6.36 22.21 23.40
N THR A 2 -5.17 21.68 23.12
CA THR A 2 -4.90 20.23 23.15
C THR A 2 -4.86 19.77 24.59
N VAL A 3 -5.87 19.00 25.01
CA VAL A 3 -6.02 18.46 26.37
C VAL A 3 -5.11 17.22 26.53
N GLY A 4 -3.83 17.35 26.24
CA GLY A 4 -2.89 16.25 26.42
C GLY A 4 -1.43 16.68 26.23
N PRO A 5 -0.47 15.88 26.70
CA PRO A 5 0.94 16.18 26.49
C PRO A 5 1.25 16.19 25.00
N TRP A 6 2.01 17.19 24.53
CA TRP A 6 2.32 17.43 23.13
C TRP A 6 2.90 16.19 22.40
N TRP A 7 3.66 15.36 23.11
CA TRP A 7 4.25 14.13 22.57
C TRP A 7 3.21 13.04 22.24
N ALA A 8 2.07 12.99 22.94
CA ALA A 8 1.03 11.99 22.70
C ALA A 8 0.40 12.14 21.29
N GLY A 9 0.23 13.38 20.83
CA GLY A 9 -0.24 13.65 19.48
C GLY A 9 0.72 13.13 18.41
N HIS A 10 2.03 13.33 18.60
CA HIS A 10 3.05 12.86 17.65
C HIS A 10 3.13 11.34 17.59
N ILE A 11 3.04 10.66 18.74
CA ILE A 11 3.01 9.19 18.81
C ILE A 11 1.76 8.65 18.09
N LEU A 12 0.60 9.24 18.35
CA LEU A 12 -0.65 8.81 17.71
C LEU A 12 -0.59 8.97 16.19
N VAL A 13 -0.07 10.08 15.69
CA VAL A 13 0.12 10.32 14.27
C VAL A 13 1.09 9.31 13.69
N ALA A 14 2.26 9.10 14.29
CA ALA A 14 3.23 8.11 13.84
C ALA A 14 2.64 6.69 13.77
N PHE A 15 1.88 6.30 14.80
CA PHE A 15 1.20 5.01 14.82
C PHE A 15 0.14 4.89 13.73
N SER A 16 -0.62 5.96 13.47
CA SER A 16 -1.63 5.99 12.41
C SER A 16 -1.01 5.81 11.01
N PHE A 17 0.11 6.49 10.74
CA PHE A 17 0.85 6.31 9.48
C PHE A 17 1.41 4.90 9.34
N LEU A 18 1.99 4.35 10.41
CA LEU A 18 2.49 2.98 10.42
C LEU A 18 1.37 1.97 10.14
N ALA A 19 0.22 2.11 10.83
CA ALA A 19 -0.93 1.22 10.65
C ALA A 19 -1.50 1.31 9.24
N THR A 20 -1.58 2.52 8.67
CA THR A 20 -2.03 2.73 7.29
C THR A 20 -1.09 2.06 6.29
N GLY A 21 0.22 2.26 6.42
CA GLY A 21 1.22 1.62 5.56
C GLY A 21 1.17 0.09 5.66
N MET A 22 1.10 -0.45 6.87
CA MET A 22 0.94 -1.90 7.07
C MET A 22 -0.34 -2.43 6.44
N GLY A 23 -1.47 -1.74 6.61
CA GLY A 23 -2.76 -2.12 6.01
C GLY A 23 -2.71 -2.14 4.48
N ALA A 24 -2.11 -1.12 3.87
CA ALA A 24 -1.95 -1.04 2.42
C ALA A 24 -1.10 -2.22 1.88
N HIS A 25 0.04 -2.49 2.48
CA HIS A 25 0.92 -3.61 2.07
C HIS A 25 0.29 -4.98 2.31
N LEU A 26 -0.44 -5.18 3.40
CA LEU A 26 -1.18 -6.42 3.66
C LEU A 26 -2.25 -6.65 2.61
N THR A 27 -3.04 -5.63 2.28
CA THR A 27 -4.08 -5.71 1.25
C THR A 27 -3.48 -6.01 -0.13
N GLN A 28 -2.40 -5.33 -0.49
CA GLN A 28 -1.69 -5.55 -1.75
C GLN A 28 -1.14 -6.99 -1.85
N THR A 29 -0.48 -7.46 -0.78
CA THR A 29 0.10 -8.81 -0.74
C THR A 29 -0.98 -9.89 -0.81
N ALA A 30 -2.06 -9.75 -0.04
CA ALA A 30 -3.17 -10.70 -0.04
C ALA A 30 -3.89 -10.72 -1.40
N GLY A 31 -4.12 -9.55 -2.01
CA GLY A 31 -4.71 -9.43 -3.33
C GLY A 31 -3.86 -10.09 -4.42
N LEU A 32 -2.54 -9.86 -4.39
CA LEU A 32 -1.60 -10.46 -5.32
C LEU A 32 -1.54 -11.98 -5.16
N ALA A 33 -1.50 -12.49 -3.94
CA ALA A 33 -1.52 -13.93 -3.65
C ALA A 33 -2.82 -14.58 -4.17
N LEU A 34 -3.97 -14.01 -3.84
CA LEU A 34 -5.27 -14.52 -4.30
C LEU A 34 -5.39 -14.57 -5.82
N ALA A 35 -4.91 -13.52 -6.49
CA ALA A 35 -4.93 -13.47 -7.95
C ALA A 35 -3.96 -14.48 -8.58
N ALA A 36 -2.77 -14.65 -7.99
CA ALA A 36 -1.79 -15.64 -8.43
C ALA A 36 -2.31 -17.08 -8.25
N ASP A 37 -3.04 -17.36 -7.17
CA ASP A 37 -3.64 -18.68 -6.89
C ASP A 37 -4.78 -19.02 -7.85
N ARG A 38 -5.50 -18.01 -8.34
CA ARG A 38 -6.59 -18.19 -9.32
C ARG A 38 -6.11 -18.22 -10.76
N ALA A 39 -4.91 -17.79 -11.04
CA ALA A 39 -4.31 -17.80 -12.37
C ALA A 39 -3.75 -19.19 -12.71
N THR A 40 -3.85 -19.58 -13.97
CA THR A 40 -3.13 -20.75 -14.48
C THR A 40 -1.65 -20.40 -14.64
N ASP A 41 -0.78 -21.41 -14.71
CA ASP A 41 0.68 -21.18 -14.90
C ASP A 41 0.99 -20.35 -16.15
N LYS A 42 0.15 -20.47 -17.20
CA LYS A 42 0.30 -19.69 -18.44
C LYS A 42 -0.14 -18.24 -18.32
N THR A 43 -1.09 -17.93 -17.44
CA THR A 43 -1.70 -16.59 -17.31
C THR A 43 -1.23 -15.84 -16.08
N ARG A 44 -0.47 -16.47 -15.18
CA ARG A 44 -0.04 -15.88 -13.92
C ARG A 44 0.71 -14.55 -14.09
N SER A 45 1.65 -14.49 -15.04
CA SER A 45 2.39 -13.25 -15.32
C SER A 45 1.49 -12.12 -15.84
N GLN A 46 0.50 -12.44 -16.69
CA GLN A 46 -0.45 -11.47 -17.21
C GLN A 46 -1.39 -10.95 -16.12
N VAL A 47 -1.86 -11.82 -15.23
CA VAL A 47 -2.71 -11.43 -14.10
C VAL A 47 -1.96 -10.52 -13.13
N VAL A 48 -0.71 -10.85 -12.81
CA VAL A 48 0.16 -10.01 -11.97
C VAL A 48 0.40 -8.65 -12.62
N ALA A 49 0.73 -8.62 -13.92
CA ALA A 49 0.92 -7.38 -14.66
C ALA A 49 -0.36 -6.52 -14.67
N LEU A 50 -1.53 -7.13 -14.88
CA LEU A 50 -2.81 -6.43 -14.84
C LEU A 50 -3.07 -5.80 -13.47
N LEU A 51 -2.77 -6.50 -12.38
CA LEU A 51 -2.92 -5.96 -11.02
C LEU A 51 -2.03 -4.74 -10.80
N TYR A 52 -0.79 -4.76 -11.28
CA TYR A 52 0.08 -3.60 -11.19
C TYR A 52 -0.43 -2.42 -12.01
N VAL A 53 -0.92 -2.66 -13.23
CA VAL A 53 -1.55 -1.61 -14.04
C VAL A 53 -2.76 -1.01 -13.34
N MET A 54 -3.63 -1.85 -12.75
CA MET A 54 -4.79 -1.37 -11.99
C MET A 54 -4.36 -0.59 -10.73
N PHE A 55 -3.29 -1.01 -10.07
CA PHE A 55 -2.73 -0.30 -8.91
C PHE A 55 -2.22 1.11 -9.31
N LEU A 56 -1.42 1.21 -10.37
CA LEU A 56 -0.92 2.49 -10.88
C LEU A 56 -2.06 3.41 -11.33
N LEU A 57 -3.02 2.88 -12.07
CA LEU A 57 -4.21 3.65 -12.47
C LEU A 57 -5.00 4.15 -11.24
N GLY A 58 -5.16 3.30 -10.24
CA GLY A 58 -5.81 3.66 -8.98
C GLY A 58 -5.09 4.80 -8.24
N MET A 59 -3.75 4.72 -8.17
CA MET A 59 -2.93 5.78 -7.56
C MET A 59 -3.06 7.10 -8.33
N GLY A 60 -2.94 7.06 -9.66
CA GLY A 60 -3.08 8.24 -10.51
C GLY A 60 -4.47 8.89 -10.38
N LEU A 61 -5.54 8.10 -10.43
CA LEU A 61 -6.91 8.59 -10.24
C LEU A 61 -7.15 9.16 -8.84
N ALA A 62 -6.59 8.53 -7.80
CA ALA A 62 -6.68 9.02 -6.43
C ALA A 62 -5.95 10.38 -6.30
N ALA A 63 -4.73 10.50 -6.82
CA ALA A 63 -3.97 11.74 -6.77
C ALA A 63 -4.68 12.88 -7.51
N LEU A 64 -5.24 12.65 -8.70
CA LEU A 64 -6.04 13.63 -9.42
C LEU A 64 -7.29 14.04 -8.62
N THR A 65 -7.99 13.08 -8.05
CA THR A 65 -9.20 13.33 -7.24
C THR A 65 -8.87 14.17 -6.02
N PHE A 66 -7.80 13.84 -5.29
CA PHE A 66 -7.36 14.60 -4.12
C PHE A 66 -6.85 15.99 -4.51
N GLY A 67 -6.12 16.11 -5.62
CA GLY A 67 -5.70 17.40 -6.15
C GLY A 67 -6.88 18.33 -6.42
N LEU A 68 -7.96 17.82 -7.04
CA LEU A 68 -9.19 18.57 -7.28
C LEU A 68 -9.94 18.93 -5.98
N LEU A 69 -10.06 17.97 -5.06
CA LEU A 69 -10.73 18.19 -3.78
C LEU A 69 -10.00 19.19 -2.89
N LEU A 70 -8.68 19.26 -2.98
CA LEU A 70 -7.83 20.14 -2.19
C LEU A 70 -7.46 21.45 -2.91
N ALA A 71 -8.09 21.76 -4.06
CA ALA A 71 -7.84 22.99 -4.80
C ALA A 71 -8.03 24.23 -3.92
N ASP A 72 -9.11 24.27 -3.14
CA ASP A 72 -9.33 25.30 -2.11
C ASP A 72 -8.93 24.74 -0.75
N PHE A 73 -7.63 24.74 -0.47
CA PHE A 73 -7.08 24.13 0.72
C PHE A 73 -7.50 24.84 2.01
N THR A 74 -8.10 24.08 2.92
CA THR A 74 -8.29 24.46 4.32
C THR A 74 -7.97 23.26 5.22
N LYS A 75 -7.48 23.51 6.45
CA LYS A 75 -7.18 22.44 7.41
C LYS A 75 -8.41 21.55 7.68
N PHE A 76 -9.58 22.14 7.70
CA PHE A 76 -10.84 21.40 7.91
C PHE A 76 -11.18 20.52 6.70
N LYS A 77 -11.00 21.05 5.48
CA LYS A 77 -11.23 20.29 4.23
C LYS A 77 -10.29 19.11 4.09
N LEU A 78 -9.01 19.28 4.50
CA LEU A 78 -8.05 18.17 4.54
C LEU A 78 -8.54 17.03 5.43
N ILE A 79 -9.01 17.33 6.64
CA ILE A 79 -9.56 16.33 7.56
C ILE A 79 -10.76 15.61 6.94
N GLN A 80 -11.68 16.36 6.31
CA GLN A 80 -12.84 15.77 5.64
C GLN A 80 -12.46 14.86 4.49
N VAL A 81 -11.49 15.25 3.67
CA VAL A 81 -11.02 14.45 2.54
C VAL A 81 -10.35 13.16 3.03
N VAL A 82 -9.48 13.24 4.04
CA VAL A 82 -8.82 12.06 4.63
C VAL A 82 -9.84 11.09 5.24
N GLN A 83 -10.79 11.59 6.02
CA GLN A 83 -11.85 10.76 6.60
C GLN A 83 -12.77 10.17 5.53
N GLY A 84 -13.15 10.96 4.51
CA GLY A 84 -13.92 10.48 3.37
C GLY A 84 -13.21 9.37 2.60
N ALA A 85 -11.92 9.54 2.34
CA ALA A 85 -11.09 8.51 1.70
C ALA A 85 -11.04 7.21 2.54
N ALA A 86 -10.91 7.32 3.86
CA ALA A 86 -10.91 6.15 4.75
C ALA A 86 -12.26 5.39 4.67
N VAL A 87 -13.39 6.10 4.67
CA VAL A 87 -14.73 5.50 4.54
C VAL A 87 -14.88 4.81 3.17
N VAL A 88 -14.51 5.49 2.08
CA VAL A 88 -14.57 4.92 0.73
C VAL A 88 -13.69 3.67 0.63
N THR A 89 -12.48 3.72 1.15
CA THR A 89 -11.56 2.55 1.19
C THR A 89 -12.16 1.39 1.96
N LEU A 90 -12.78 1.65 3.12
CA LEU A 90 -13.45 0.62 3.91
C LEU A 90 -14.59 -0.02 3.11
N LEU A 91 -15.46 0.78 2.49
CA LEU A 91 -16.57 0.29 1.69
C LEU A 91 -16.10 -0.53 0.48
N LEU A 92 -15.09 -0.05 -0.24
CA LEU A 92 -14.50 -0.78 -1.36
C LEU A 92 -13.89 -2.12 -0.93
N ASN A 93 -13.19 -2.16 0.21
CA ASN A 93 -12.67 -3.41 0.76
C ASN A 93 -13.79 -4.37 1.16
N LEU A 94 -14.86 -3.91 1.79
CA LEU A 94 -16.01 -4.74 2.13
C LEU A 94 -16.68 -5.32 0.88
N VAL A 95 -16.84 -4.52 -0.17
CA VAL A 95 -17.38 -4.98 -1.46
C VAL A 95 -16.41 -5.97 -2.12
N ALA A 96 -15.11 -5.70 -2.08
CA ALA A 96 -14.10 -6.57 -2.65
C ALA A 96 -14.05 -7.96 -1.97
N ILE A 97 -14.21 -8.02 -0.65
CA ILE A 97 -14.23 -9.28 0.11
C ILE A 97 -15.56 -10.03 -0.07
N TRP A 98 -16.63 -9.33 -0.43
CA TRP A 98 -17.94 -9.95 -0.58
C TRP A 98 -17.96 -11.00 -1.69
N ARG A 99 -18.19 -12.24 -1.32
CA ARG A 99 -18.28 -13.40 -2.23
C ARG A 99 -16.99 -13.77 -2.96
N GLN A 100 -15.83 -13.39 -2.44
CA GLN A 100 -14.56 -13.71 -3.11
C GLN A 100 -14.24 -15.20 -3.11
N GLU A 101 -14.60 -15.94 -2.06
CA GLU A 101 -14.35 -17.39 -2.01
C GLU A 101 -15.59 -18.18 -1.60
N LYS A 102 -15.93 -19.19 -2.41
CA LYS A 102 -16.62 -20.35 -1.88
C LYS A 102 -15.56 -21.17 -1.14
N LEU A 103 -15.78 -21.43 0.14
CA LEU A 103 -15.01 -22.40 0.91
C LEU A 103 -15.15 -23.76 0.18
N ILE A 104 -14.21 -24.06 -0.69
CA ILE A 104 -14.11 -25.40 -1.27
C ILE A 104 -13.48 -26.22 -0.16
N PRO A 105 -14.17 -27.27 0.36
CA PRO A 105 -13.55 -28.18 1.29
C PRO A 105 -12.30 -28.71 0.62
N VAL A 106 -11.15 -28.48 1.22
CA VAL A 106 -9.89 -29.03 0.75
C VAL A 106 -10.03 -30.55 0.86
N GLU A 107 -10.42 -31.20 -0.24
CA GLU A 107 -10.34 -32.64 -0.35
C GLU A 107 -8.88 -32.96 -0.04
N LYS A 108 -8.64 -33.83 0.94
CA LYS A 108 -7.32 -34.23 1.44
C LYS A 108 -6.54 -34.98 0.35
N LYS A 109 -6.29 -34.34 -0.76
CA LYS A 109 -5.43 -34.82 -1.82
C LYS A 109 -4.03 -34.37 -1.46
N ASN A 110 -3.29 -35.29 -0.82
CA ASN A 110 -1.83 -35.26 -0.61
C ASN A 110 -1.12 -33.97 -1.01
N ILE A 111 -1.46 -32.88 -0.34
CA ILE A 111 -0.66 -31.65 -0.41
C ILE A 111 0.58 -32.02 0.38
N TYR A 112 1.69 -32.09 -0.29
CA TYR A 112 3.01 -32.25 0.27
C TYR A 112 3.08 -31.54 1.61
N LYS A 113 3.39 -32.28 2.66
CA LYS A 113 3.58 -31.80 4.03
C LYS A 113 4.70 -30.78 4.07
N THR A 114 4.45 -29.57 3.61
CA THR A 114 5.27 -28.45 3.97
C THR A 114 4.60 -27.79 5.18
N GLU A 115 4.58 -28.54 6.28
CA GLU A 115 4.16 -28.02 7.59
C GLU A 115 5.23 -27.07 8.19
N ALA A 116 6.14 -26.57 7.37
CA ALA A 116 7.08 -25.55 7.82
C ALA A 116 6.32 -24.22 7.85
N GLY A 117 5.97 -23.77 9.06
CA GLY A 117 5.40 -22.43 9.26
C GLY A 117 6.30 -21.34 8.67
N PHE A 118 5.79 -20.13 8.55
CA PHE A 118 6.51 -18.98 7.98
C PHE A 118 7.90 -18.77 8.58
N ILE A 119 8.05 -18.89 9.90
CA ILE A 119 9.31 -18.64 10.62
C ILE A 119 10.45 -19.60 10.20
N PRO A 120 10.24 -20.94 10.15
CA PRO A 120 11.26 -21.86 9.63
C PRO A 120 11.64 -21.58 8.18
N ILE A 121 10.68 -21.30 7.30
CA ILE A 121 10.93 -20.99 5.89
C ILE A 121 11.75 -19.70 5.77
N MET A 122 11.39 -18.66 6.51
CA MET A 122 12.15 -17.42 6.58
C MET A 122 13.58 -17.67 7.09
N GLY A 123 13.74 -18.52 8.11
CA GLY A 123 15.04 -18.91 8.62
C GLY A 123 15.92 -19.61 7.59
N LEU A 124 15.34 -20.50 6.77
CA LEU A 124 16.04 -21.16 5.66
C LEU A 124 16.43 -20.16 4.56
N PHE A 125 15.53 -19.25 4.22
CA PHE A 125 15.78 -18.22 3.23
C PHE A 125 16.91 -17.27 3.66
N LEU A 126 16.92 -16.85 4.94
CA LEU A 126 17.98 -16.02 5.52
C LEU A 126 19.33 -16.75 5.62
N LYS A 127 19.35 -18.07 5.73
CA LYS A 127 20.57 -18.88 5.73
C LYS A 127 21.10 -19.12 4.32
N SER A 128 20.28 -18.98 3.29
CA SER A 128 20.71 -19.15 1.91
C SER A 128 21.65 -18.01 1.49
N GLN A 129 22.67 -18.32 0.70
CA GLN A 129 23.70 -17.36 0.31
C GLN A 129 23.15 -16.22 -0.56
N GLY A 130 22.08 -16.47 -1.34
CA GLY A 130 21.39 -15.46 -2.15
C GLY A 130 20.28 -14.72 -1.41
N GLY A 131 19.62 -15.35 -0.43
CA GLY A 131 18.43 -14.80 0.23
C GLY A 131 18.70 -13.52 1.00
N ARG A 132 19.81 -13.46 1.75
CA ARG A 132 20.22 -12.24 2.47
C ARG A 132 20.56 -11.10 1.52
N GLY A 133 21.31 -11.41 0.46
CA GLY A 133 21.66 -10.41 -0.55
C GLY A 133 20.42 -9.82 -1.23
N LEU A 134 19.46 -10.68 -1.61
CA LEU A 134 18.20 -10.25 -2.21
C LEU A 134 17.40 -9.35 -1.25
N LEU A 135 17.28 -9.73 0.03
CA LEU A 135 16.58 -8.91 1.02
C LEU A 135 17.22 -7.54 1.21
N LEU A 136 18.55 -7.48 1.27
CA LEU A 136 19.27 -6.21 1.39
C LEU A 136 19.06 -5.33 0.14
N VAL A 137 19.14 -5.89 -1.05
CA VAL A 137 18.89 -5.15 -2.30
C VAL A 137 17.46 -4.61 -2.33
N VAL A 138 16.47 -5.45 -2.00
CA VAL A 138 15.07 -5.02 -1.94
C VAL A 138 14.87 -3.95 -0.86
N PHE A 139 15.44 -4.15 0.33
CA PHE A 139 15.33 -3.19 1.43
C PHE A 139 15.91 -1.82 1.06
N PHE A 140 17.15 -1.77 0.60
CA PHE A 140 17.79 -0.50 0.25
C PHE A 140 17.20 0.14 -1.00
N GLY A 141 16.79 -0.66 -1.99
CA GLY A 141 16.10 -0.18 -3.18
C GLY A 141 14.76 0.47 -2.83
N THR A 142 13.94 -0.21 -2.03
CA THR A 142 12.64 0.33 -1.57
C THR A 142 12.85 1.56 -0.69
N LEU A 143 13.84 1.54 0.21
CA LEU A 143 14.17 2.69 1.05
C LEU A 143 14.53 3.92 0.20
N GLY A 144 15.39 3.74 -0.81
CA GLY A 144 15.78 4.85 -1.70
C GLY A 144 14.60 5.45 -2.47
N LEU A 145 13.75 4.60 -3.06
CA LEU A 145 12.53 5.05 -3.74
C LEU A 145 11.56 5.76 -2.79
N SER A 146 11.31 5.18 -1.62
CA SER A 146 10.41 5.78 -0.63
C SER A 146 10.91 7.13 -0.11
N MET A 147 12.22 7.31 0.05
CA MET A 147 12.79 8.61 0.43
C MET A 147 12.54 9.69 -0.64
N GLN A 148 12.63 9.32 -1.91
CA GLN A 148 12.33 10.23 -3.01
C GLN A 148 10.87 10.67 -2.99
N ASP A 149 9.93 9.73 -2.84
CA ASP A 149 8.50 10.01 -2.80
C ASP A 149 8.11 10.94 -1.65
N ILE A 150 8.67 10.70 -0.45
CA ILE A 150 8.40 11.52 0.74
C ILE A 150 8.90 12.97 0.56
N LEU A 151 10.00 13.19 -0.16
CA LEU A 151 10.58 14.51 -0.34
C LEU A 151 9.92 15.32 -1.47
N LEU A 152 9.27 14.66 -2.42
CA LEU A 152 8.74 15.31 -3.62
C LEU A 152 7.67 16.36 -3.29
N GLU A 153 6.71 16.05 -2.46
CA GLU A 153 5.62 16.96 -2.09
C GLU A 153 6.10 18.15 -1.25
N PRO A 154 6.87 17.98 -0.15
CA PRO A 154 7.43 19.10 0.60
C PRO A 154 8.35 20.00 -0.25
N TYR A 155 9.19 19.41 -1.10
CA TYR A 155 10.05 20.18 -1.99
C TYR A 155 9.24 21.03 -2.97
N GLY A 156 8.21 20.48 -3.56
CA GLY A 156 7.28 21.19 -4.43
C GLY A 156 6.59 22.36 -3.72
N GLY A 157 6.12 22.15 -2.51
CA GLY A 157 5.42 23.15 -1.72
C GLY A 157 6.35 24.25 -1.16
N GLU A 158 7.45 23.86 -0.50
CA GLU A 158 8.31 24.79 0.23
C GLU A 158 9.34 25.48 -0.65
N ILE A 159 9.92 24.78 -1.63
CA ILE A 159 10.98 25.32 -2.47
C ILE A 159 10.45 25.92 -3.78
N LEU A 160 9.51 25.24 -4.44
CA LEU A 160 8.93 25.70 -5.70
C LEU A 160 7.68 26.56 -5.52
N GLY A 161 7.17 26.72 -4.30
CA GLY A 161 5.98 27.52 -4.00
C GLY A 161 4.68 26.99 -4.64
N LEU A 162 4.62 25.71 -4.95
CA LEU A 162 3.45 25.10 -5.56
C LEU A 162 2.31 25.00 -4.55
N SER A 163 1.07 25.12 -5.03
CA SER A 163 -0.11 24.86 -4.19
C SER A 163 -0.22 23.38 -3.82
N VAL A 164 -0.93 23.08 -2.73
CA VAL A 164 -1.18 21.69 -2.28
C VAL A 164 -1.78 20.86 -3.41
N ALA A 165 -2.73 21.41 -4.16
CA ALA A 165 -3.34 20.73 -5.31
C ALA A 165 -2.30 20.42 -6.40
N ALA A 166 -1.36 21.35 -6.67
CA ALA A 166 -0.31 21.13 -7.67
C ALA A 166 0.69 20.06 -7.22
N THR A 167 1.12 20.04 -5.95
CA THR A 167 2.02 19.02 -5.43
C THR A 167 1.37 17.63 -5.42
N THR A 168 0.09 17.54 -5.06
CA THR A 168 -0.67 16.28 -5.13
C THR A 168 -0.82 15.78 -6.58
N ASN A 169 -1.04 16.69 -7.54
CA ASN A 169 -1.09 16.32 -8.96
C ASN A 169 0.27 15.88 -9.52
N LEU A 170 1.41 16.35 -8.98
CA LEU A 170 2.72 15.84 -9.34
C LEU A 170 2.82 14.33 -9.09
N THR A 171 2.26 13.84 -8.00
CA THR A 171 2.21 12.40 -7.70
C THR A 171 1.43 11.64 -8.79
N ALA A 172 0.35 12.22 -9.34
CA ALA A 172 -0.41 11.60 -10.43
C ALA A 172 0.39 11.46 -11.73
N VAL A 173 1.33 12.38 -11.98
CA VAL A 173 2.19 12.36 -13.19
C VAL A 173 3.38 11.42 -13.00
N TRP A 174 3.84 11.25 -11.76
CA TRP A 174 4.98 10.40 -11.42
C TRP A 174 4.64 8.90 -11.43
N VAL A 175 3.40 8.52 -11.17
CA VAL A 175 2.90 7.13 -11.19
C VAL A 175 2.73 6.61 -12.61
#